data_0fa30e768eb24a8224c5e9aaa69d16c4
#
_entry.id   0fa30e768eb24a8224c5e9aaa69d16c4
#
_cell.length_a   1.000
_cell.length_b   1.000
_cell.length_c   1.000
_cell.angle_alpha   90.00
_cell.angle_beta   90.00
_cell.angle_gamma   90.00
#
_symmetry.space_group_name_H-M   'P 1'
#
loop_
_entity.id
_entity.type
_entity.pdbx_description
1 polymer ?
#
loop_
_entity_poly.entity_id
_entity_poly.type
_entity_poly.pdbx_seq_one_letter_code
_entity_poly.pdbx_strand_id
1 'polypeptide(L)'
;ELMYEEPAIKDSPDAAVLPPIKGHVCYKDVSFGYVPGINVLEHVDLDVKPGEMIALVGPTGAGKTTLISLLSRFYDVTGGEITIDGHNIKDVTLQSLRRQVCTMMQDTFLFSREVIENIRFSKPDATDEECIAAAKKVSADEFITRLPHGYHTRLSKQGSELSGGERQLLSFARLILADPKILILDEATSNIDSETEAQIQEMLKVVLKGRTSFVIAHRLSTIKNADRI
;
A
#
# COMPACT_ATOMS: atom_id res chain seq x y z
N GLU A 1 -14.54 -1.64 25.37
CA GLU A 1 -15.18 -0.44 24.76
C GLU A 1 -14.99 -0.46 23.24
N LEU A 2 -13.78 -0.56 22.71
CA LEU A 2 -13.49 -0.60 21.25
C LEU A 2 -14.28 -1.65 20.47
N MET A 3 -14.66 -2.77 21.07
CA MET A 3 -15.42 -3.85 20.40
C MET A 3 -16.90 -3.52 20.17
N TYR A 4 -17.40 -2.45 20.75
CA TYR A 4 -18.80 -2.00 20.63
C TYR A 4 -18.96 -0.72 19.83
N GLU A 5 -17.86 -0.11 19.34
CA GLU A 5 -17.94 1.05 18.47
C GLU A 5 -18.30 0.60 17.05
N GLU A 6 -19.31 1.23 16.49
CA GLU A 6 -19.67 1.02 15.09
C GLU A 6 -18.63 1.68 14.18
N PRO A 7 -18.12 0.93 13.17
CA PRO A 7 -17.20 1.52 12.17
C PRO A 7 -17.85 2.72 11.50
N ALA A 8 -17.11 3.83 11.41
CA ALA A 8 -17.58 5.04 10.70
C ALA A 8 -17.78 4.79 9.20
N ILE A 9 -16.97 3.89 8.60
CA ILE A 9 -17.07 3.49 7.20
C ILE A 9 -17.59 2.06 7.13
N LYS A 10 -18.72 1.88 6.46
CA LYS A 10 -19.38 0.58 6.25
C LYS A 10 -19.69 0.38 4.77
N ASP A 11 -19.83 -0.87 4.36
CA ASP A 11 -20.38 -1.18 3.05
C ASP A 11 -21.86 -0.72 3.00
N SER A 12 -22.26 -0.15 1.87
CA SER A 12 -23.68 0.11 1.63
C SER A 12 -24.43 -1.23 1.52
N PRO A 13 -25.74 -1.28 1.81
CA PRO A 13 -26.53 -2.52 1.68
C PRO A 13 -26.46 -3.12 0.28
N ASP A 14 -26.33 -2.28 -0.74
CA ASP A 14 -26.27 -2.66 -2.16
C ASP A 14 -24.84 -2.66 -2.73
N ALA A 15 -23.80 -2.64 -1.87
CA ALA A 15 -22.41 -2.60 -2.30
C ALA A 15 -22.07 -3.83 -3.16
N ALA A 16 -21.62 -3.58 -4.39
CA ALA A 16 -21.19 -4.61 -5.31
C ALA A 16 -19.74 -5.08 -5.01
N VAL A 17 -19.40 -6.28 -5.45
CA VAL A 17 -17.99 -6.70 -5.46
C VAL A 17 -17.27 -6.00 -6.61
N LEU A 18 -16.20 -5.27 -6.32
CA LEU A 18 -15.37 -4.64 -7.34
C LEU A 18 -14.76 -5.71 -8.25
N PRO A 19 -15.06 -5.71 -9.58
CA PRO A 19 -14.46 -6.68 -10.49
C PRO A 19 -12.93 -6.50 -10.58
N PRO A 20 -12.20 -7.45 -11.21
CA PRO A 20 -10.77 -7.26 -11.48
C PRO A 20 -10.52 -5.97 -12.26
N ILE A 21 -9.72 -5.08 -11.69
CA ILE A 21 -9.47 -3.74 -12.23
C ILE A 21 -8.23 -3.68 -13.12
N LYS A 22 -8.20 -2.68 -14.02
CA LYS A 22 -7.01 -2.27 -14.78
C LYS A 22 -6.19 -1.23 -14.01
N GLY A 23 -6.85 -0.43 -13.16
CA GLY A 23 -6.23 0.55 -12.29
C GLY A 23 -6.32 2.00 -12.78
N HIS A 24 -7.33 2.36 -13.57
CA HIS A 24 -7.66 3.76 -13.85
C HIS A 24 -8.30 4.39 -12.61
N VAL A 25 -7.69 5.46 -12.10
CA VAL A 25 -8.18 6.16 -10.90
C VAL A 25 -8.57 7.59 -11.26
N CYS A 26 -9.77 7.99 -10.88
CA CYS A 26 -10.24 9.35 -11.12
C CYS A 26 -10.83 9.96 -9.85
N TYR A 27 -10.34 11.14 -9.48
CA TYR A 27 -10.94 12.04 -8.49
C TYR A 27 -11.67 13.12 -9.27
N LYS A 28 -12.94 13.34 -8.95
CA LYS A 28 -13.78 14.38 -9.58
C LYS A 28 -14.33 15.30 -8.52
N ASP A 29 -13.88 16.54 -8.56
CA ASP A 29 -14.34 17.61 -7.65
C ASP A 29 -14.29 17.21 -6.17
N VAL A 30 -13.24 16.46 -5.78
CA VAL A 30 -13.14 15.84 -4.46
C VAL A 30 -12.81 16.87 -3.40
N SER A 31 -13.67 16.94 -2.40
CA SER A 31 -13.46 17.73 -1.18
C SER A 31 -13.55 16.84 0.05
N PHE A 32 -12.71 17.13 1.04
CA PHE A 32 -12.68 16.37 2.30
C PHE A 32 -12.10 17.18 3.47
N GLY A 33 -12.69 16.99 4.64
CA GLY A 33 -12.16 17.47 5.92
C GLY A 33 -12.44 16.49 7.06
N TYR A 34 -11.50 16.38 8.01
CA TYR A 34 -11.66 15.55 9.20
C TYR A 34 -12.63 16.15 10.22
N VAL A 35 -12.78 17.47 10.19
CA VAL A 35 -13.67 18.23 11.07
C VAL A 35 -14.66 18.97 10.20
N PRO A 36 -15.96 18.95 10.53
CA PRO A 36 -16.96 19.69 9.79
C PRO A 36 -16.58 21.17 9.62
N GLY A 37 -16.64 21.66 8.37
CA GLY A 37 -16.33 23.05 8.04
C GLY A 37 -14.84 23.38 7.88
N ILE A 38 -13.93 22.41 8.06
CA ILE A 38 -12.50 22.60 7.83
C ILE A 38 -12.04 21.61 6.77
N ASN A 39 -11.90 22.07 5.52
CA ASN A 39 -11.44 21.24 4.43
C ASN A 39 -9.91 21.10 4.43
N VAL A 40 -9.44 19.89 4.17
CA VAL A 40 -8.03 19.54 3.93
C VAL A 40 -7.78 19.40 2.42
N LEU A 41 -8.79 18.93 1.69
CA LEU A 41 -8.81 18.87 0.23
C LEU A 41 -10.02 19.66 -0.26
N GLU A 42 -9.86 20.46 -1.30
CA GLU A 42 -10.92 21.27 -1.91
C GLU A 42 -10.86 21.16 -3.42
N HIS A 43 -11.97 20.70 -4.02
CA HIS A 43 -12.16 20.65 -5.47
C HIS A 43 -11.01 19.96 -6.21
N VAL A 44 -10.54 18.81 -5.70
CA VAL A 44 -9.42 18.08 -6.30
C VAL A 44 -9.89 17.26 -7.48
N ASP A 45 -9.33 17.55 -8.66
CA ASP A 45 -9.48 16.78 -9.89
C ASP A 45 -8.16 16.08 -10.23
N LEU A 46 -8.20 14.76 -10.36
CA LEU A 46 -7.02 13.96 -10.70
C LEU A 46 -7.45 12.73 -11.53
N ASP A 47 -6.87 12.59 -12.71
CA ASP A 47 -7.05 11.45 -13.60
C ASP A 47 -5.72 10.71 -13.73
N VAL A 48 -5.67 9.42 -13.33
CA VAL A 48 -4.46 8.58 -13.30
C VAL A 48 -4.71 7.34 -14.14
N LYS A 49 -3.93 7.20 -15.20
CA LYS A 49 -4.06 6.08 -16.14
C LYS A 49 -3.56 4.76 -15.55
N PRO A 50 -4.08 3.61 -16.02
CA PRO A 50 -3.55 2.31 -15.63
C PRO A 50 -2.03 2.21 -15.86
N GLY A 51 -1.31 1.81 -14.81
CA GLY A 51 0.14 1.65 -14.84
C GLY A 51 0.94 2.94 -14.67
N GLU A 52 0.29 4.09 -14.52
CA GLU A 52 0.94 5.39 -14.29
C GLU A 52 1.43 5.50 -12.83
N MET A 53 2.61 6.07 -12.63
CA MET A 53 3.18 6.38 -11.33
C MET A 53 3.09 7.87 -11.03
N ILE A 54 2.35 8.23 -9.99
CA ILE A 54 2.21 9.61 -9.50
C ILE A 54 3.06 9.81 -8.25
N ALA A 55 3.94 10.81 -8.27
CA ALA A 55 4.65 11.26 -7.09
C ALA A 55 3.90 12.42 -6.41
N LEU A 56 3.51 12.23 -5.16
CA LEU A 56 2.90 13.27 -4.34
C LEU A 56 3.98 14.00 -3.55
N VAL A 57 4.15 15.29 -3.81
CA VAL A 57 5.20 16.15 -3.22
C VAL A 57 4.54 17.35 -2.56
N GLY A 58 5.12 17.84 -1.49
CA GLY A 58 4.65 19.03 -0.80
C GLY A 58 4.97 19.02 0.69
N PRO A 59 4.79 20.13 1.40
CA PRO A 59 5.07 20.22 2.82
C PRO A 59 4.16 19.29 3.65
N THR A 60 4.57 19.04 4.89
CA THR A 60 3.70 18.35 5.87
C THR A 60 2.40 19.14 6.02
N GLY A 61 1.26 18.42 6.06
CA GLY A 61 -0.06 19.06 6.13
C GLY A 61 -0.68 19.42 4.79
N ALA A 62 0.00 19.24 3.65
CA ALA A 62 -0.53 19.56 2.31
C ALA A 62 -1.62 18.59 1.80
N GLY A 63 -2.11 17.65 2.63
CA GLY A 63 -3.19 16.75 2.25
C GLY A 63 -2.75 15.47 1.50
N LYS A 64 -1.44 15.21 1.31
CA LYS A 64 -0.94 14.02 0.58
C LYS A 64 -1.45 12.71 1.18
N THR A 65 -1.25 12.52 2.48
CA THR A 65 -1.73 11.33 3.21
C THR A 65 -3.25 11.23 3.19
N THR A 66 -3.94 12.36 3.25
CA THR A 66 -5.41 12.41 3.14
C THR A 66 -5.87 11.90 1.79
N LEU A 67 -5.26 12.37 0.69
CA LEU A 67 -5.61 11.96 -0.66
C LEU A 67 -5.50 10.44 -0.84
N ILE A 68 -4.41 9.81 -0.39
CA ILE A 68 -4.23 8.35 -0.48
C ILE A 68 -5.15 7.58 0.48
N SER A 69 -5.47 8.15 1.66
CA SER A 69 -6.38 7.53 2.63
C SER A 69 -7.81 7.45 2.09
N LEU A 70 -8.22 8.43 1.29
CA LEU A 70 -9.51 8.44 0.60
C LEU A 70 -9.58 7.34 -0.48
N LEU A 71 -8.50 7.09 -1.22
CA LEU A 71 -8.45 6.03 -2.22
C LEU A 71 -8.62 4.64 -1.61
N SER A 72 -8.04 4.41 -0.43
CA SER A 72 -8.21 3.16 0.35
C SER A 72 -9.55 3.11 1.10
N ARG A 73 -10.37 4.17 0.97
CA ARG A 73 -11.63 4.35 1.67
C ARG A 73 -11.49 4.12 3.18
N PHE A 74 -10.48 4.74 3.80
CA PHE A 74 -10.42 4.89 5.26
C PHE A 74 -11.36 5.98 5.74
N TYR A 75 -11.72 6.90 4.84
CA TYR A 75 -12.71 7.95 5.00
C TYR A 75 -13.52 8.07 3.71
N ASP A 76 -14.77 8.51 3.80
CA ASP A 76 -15.58 8.88 2.64
C ASP A 76 -15.40 10.37 2.35
N VAL A 77 -15.39 10.75 1.07
CA VAL A 77 -15.31 12.16 0.65
C VAL A 77 -16.53 12.94 1.12
N THR A 78 -16.35 14.23 1.46
CA THR A 78 -17.44 15.13 1.84
C THR A 78 -18.10 15.79 0.61
N GLY A 79 -17.39 15.83 -0.53
CA GLY A 79 -17.89 16.30 -1.81
C GLY A 79 -17.17 15.60 -2.96
N GLY A 80 -17.81 15.57 -4.13
CA GLY A 80 -17.28 14.88 -5.31
C GLY A 80 -17.30 13.35 -5.21
N GLU A 81 -16.51 12.72 -6.06
CA GLU A 81 -16.42 11.24 -6.11
C GLU A 81 -15.01 10.75 -6.46
N ILE A 82 -14.69 9.53 -6.02
CA ILE A 82 -13.50 8.80 -6.45
C ILE A 82 -13.95 7.53 -7.15
N THR A 83 -13.45 7.30 -8.37
CA THR A 83 -13.78 6.11 -9.14
C THR A 83 -12.53 5.30 -9.51
N ILE A 84 -12.67 3.98 -9.58
CA ILE A 84 -11.66 3.06 -10.09
C ILE A 84 -12.27 2.30 -11.26
N ASP A 85 -11.68 2.42 -12.45
CA ASP A 85 -12.22 1.88 -13.71
C ASP A 85 -13.71 2.24 -13.94
N GLY A 86 -14.12 3.45 -13.51
CA GLY A 86 -15.51 3.93 -13.60
C GLY A 86 -16.44 3.48 -12.46
N HIS A 87 -16.00 2.62 -11.56
CA HIS A 87 -16.76 2.22 -10.37
C HIS A 87 -16.50 3.19 -9.22
N ASN A 88 -17.55 3.81 -8.67
CA ASN A 88 -17.40 4.64 -7.48
C ASN A 88 -16.99 3.76 -6.28
N ILE A 89 -15.93 4.15 -5.57
CA ILE A 89 -15.42 3.37 -4.44
C ILE A 89 -16.40 3.26 -3.27
N LYS A 90 -17.43 4.12 -3.21
CA LYS A 90 -18.51 4.05 -2.20
C LYS A 90 -19.51 2.92 -2.48
N ASP A 91 -19.66 2.52 -3.75
CA ASP A 91 -20.66 1.58 -4.20
C ASP A 91 -20.13 0.13 -4.25
N VAL A 92 -18.87 -0.06 -3.85
CA VAL A 92 -18.23 -1.39 -3.81
C VAL A 92 -17.89 -1.81 -2.37
N THR A 93 -17.78 -3.12 -2.15
CA THR A 93 -17.41 -3.63 -0.83
C THR A 93 -15.97 -3.29 -0.48
N LEU A 94 -15.73 -2.89 0.77
CA LEU A 94 -14.39 -2.57 1.28
C LEU A 94 -13.39 -3.71 1.09
N GLN A 95 -13.87 -4.95 1.25
CA GLN A 95 -13.04 -6.13 1.06
C GLN A 95 -12.54 -6.25 -0.39
N SER A 96 -13.42 -6.10 -1.38
CA SER A 96 -13.05 -6.20 -2.80
C SER A 96 -12.17 -5.04 -3.26
N LEU A 97 -12.42 -3.83 -2.73
CA LEU A 97 -11.59 -2.65 -2.96
C LEU A 97 -10.16 -2.85 -2.42
N ARG A 98 -10.04 -3.18 -1.12
CA ARG A 98 -8.75 -3.28 -0.42
C ARG A 98 -7.92 -4.51 -0.81
N ARG A 99 -8.51 -5.49 -1.48
CA ARG A 99 -7.75 -6.57 -2.12
C ARG A 99 -7.00 -6.11 -3.38
N GLN A 100 -7.49 -5.09 -4.06
CA GLN A 100 -6.93 -4.60 -5.31
C GLN A 100 -6.17 -3.26 -5.17
N VAL A 101 -6.39 -2.55 -4.04
CA VAL A 101 -5.69 -1.32 -3.64
C VAL A 101 -4.92 -1.62 -2.37
N CYS A 102 -3.61 -1.73 -2.46
CA CYS A 102 -2.76 -2.00 -1.30
C CYS A 102 -1.96 -0.76 -0.90
N THR A 103 -1.90 -0.53 0.41
CA THR A 103 -1.08 0.54 0.99
C THR A 103 0.10 -0.06 1.73
N MET A 104 1.30 0.39 1.40
CA MET A 104 2.51 0.15 2.16
C MET A 104 2.83 1.39 2.98
N MET A 105 2.76 1.24 4.30
CA MET A 105 3.09 2.29 5.26
C MET A 105 4.60 2.36 5.47
N GLN A 106 5.08 3.52 5.92
CA GLN A 106 6.47 3.76 6.30
C GLN A 106 7.00 2.72 7.29
N ASP A 107 6.23 2.46 8.35
CA ASP A 107 6.58 1.48 9.36
C ASP A 107 6.03 0.10 9.00
N THR A 108 6.94 -0.82 8.70
CA THR A 108 6.58 -2.19 8.40
C THR A 108 6.17 -2.93 9.66
N PHE A 109 4.88 -3.25 9.78
CA PHE A 109 4.40 -4.08 10.87
C PHE A 109 4.58 -5.57 10.56
N LEU A 110 5.27 -6.29 11.46
CA LEU A 110 5.43 -7.74 11.42
C LEU A 110 4.77 -8.38 12.64
N PHE A 111 4.07 -9.49 12.39
CA PHE A 111 3.44 -10.27 13.45
C PHE A 111 4.46 -11.19 14.12
N SER A 112 4.27 -11.49 15.41
CA SER A 112 5.05 -12.49 16.15
C SER A 112 4.68 -13.92 15.73
N ARG A 113 4.91 -14.21 14.46
CA ARG A 113 4.61 -15.48 13.76
C ARG A 113 5.81 -15.88 12.92
N GLU A 114 5.74 -17.04 12.26
CA GLU A 114 6.76 -17.45 11.30
C GLU A 114 6.90 -16.45 10.15
N VAL A 115 8.08 -16.39 9.55
CA VAL A 115 8.36 -15.53 8.39
C VAL A 115 7.38 -15.83 7.26
N ILE A 116 7.15 -17.11 6.94
CA ILE A 116 6.23 -17.51 5.88
C ILE A 116 4.80 -17.06 6.14
N GLU A 117 4.34 -17.12 7.40
CA GLU A 117 3.01 -16.64 7.80
C GLU A 117 2.89 -15.10 7.70
N ASN A 118 3.98 -14.41 7.93
CA ASN A 118 4.05 -12.98 7.71
C ASN A 118 3.90 -12.64 6.22
N ILE A 119 4.49 -13.39 5.31
CA ILE A 119 4.34 -13.21 3.87
C ILE A 119 2.91 -13.56 3.44
N ARG A 120 2.39 -14.72 3.90
CA ARG A 120 1.05 -15.23 3.59
C ARG A 120 -0.08 -14.32 4.07
N PHE A 121 0.19 -13.41 5.00
CA PHE A 121 -0.84 -12.51 5.56
C PHE A 121 -1.64 -11.75 4.50
N SER A 122 -1.01 -11.38 3.40
CA SER A 122 -1.67 -10.65 2.29
C SER A 122 -2.56 -11.53 1.41
N LYS A 123 -2.35 -12.87 1.41
CA LYS A 123 -3.11 -13.85 0.65
C LYS A 123 -3.18 -15.14 1.49
N PRO A 124 -4.16 -15.28 2.41
CA PRO A 124 -4.21 -16.39 3.37
C PRO A 124 -4.26 -17.79 2.74
N ASP A 125 -4.79 -17.90 1.52
CA ASP A 125 -4.92 -19.17 0.79
C ASP A 125 -3.67 -19.52 -0.04
N ALA A 126 -2.59 -18.71 0.04
CA ALA A 126 -1.37 -18.96 -0.72
C ALA A 126 -0.62 -20.17 -0.19
N THR A 127 -0.04 -20.96 -1.11
CA THR A 127 0.83 -22.08 -0.76
C THR A 127 2.21 -21.60 -0.29
N ASP A 128 2.99 -22.50 0.32
CA ASP A 128 4.37 -22.20 0.73
C ASP A 128 5.22 -21.82 -0.48
N GLU A 129 5.04 -22.52 -1.60
CA GLU A 129 5.76 -22.26 -2.84
C GLU A 129 5.46 -20.86 -3.40
N GLU A 130 4.20 -20.41 -3.34
CA GLU A 130 3.81 -19.06 -3.75
C GLU A 130 4.47 -17.99 -2.86
N CYS A 131 4.51 -18.22 -1.55
CA CYS A 131 5.17 -17.34 -0.58
C CYS A 131 6.68 -17.24 -0.84
N ILE A 132 7.34 -18.40 -1.04
CA ILE A 132 8.78 -18.48 -1.36
C ILE A 132 9.07 -17.82 -2.70
N ALA A 133 8.23 -18.03 -3.72
CA ALA A 133 8.39 -17.39 -5.02
C ALA A 133 8.26 -15.86 -4.93
N ALA A 134 7.34 -15.36 -4.11
CA ALA A 134 7.20 -13.93 -3.85
C ALA A 134 8.42 -13.34 -3.15
N ALA A 135 8.96 -14.04 -2.14
CA ALA A 135 10.17 -13.62 -1.43
C ALA A 135 11.41 -13.58 -2.35
N LYS A 136 11.56 -14.57 -3.23
CA LYS A 136 12.65 -14.62 -4.22
C LYS A 136 12.61 -13.44 -5.19
N LYS A 137 11.42 -13.03 -5.64
CA LYS A 137 11.26 -11.89 -6.57
C LYS A 137 11.76 -10.56 -6.00
N VAL A 138 11.81 -10.43 -4.69
CA VAL A 138 12.27 -9.22 -3.99
C VAL A 138 13.58 -9.46 -3.22
N SER A 139 14.32 -10.52 -3.53
CA SER A 139 15.59 -10.90 -2.89
C SER A 139 15.50 -11.08 -1.36
N ALA A 140 14.31 -11.30 -0.82
CA ALA A 140 14.12 -11.58 0.60
C ALA A 140 14.59 -13.00 0.95
N ASP A 141 14.55 -13.94 0.02
CA ASP A 141 14.99 -15.33 0.19
C ASP A 141 16.44 -15.43 0.70
N GLU A 142 17.31 -14.51 0.27
CA GLU A 142 18.72 -14.50 0.62
C GLU A 142 18.96 -14.35 2.12
N PHE A 143 18.25 -13.47 2.80
CA PHE A 143 18.38 -13.32 4.25
C PHE A 143 17.52 -14.35 5.00
N ILE A 144 16.33 -14.69 4.49
CA ILE A 144 15.43 -15.66 5.12
C ILE A 144 16.11 -17.01 5.28
N THR A 145 16.81 -17.49 4.25
CA THR A 145 17.50 -18.79 4.29
C THR A 145 18.67 -18.82 5.28
N ARG A 146 19.19 -17.66 5.69
CA ARG A 146 20.25 -17.53 6.73
C ARG A 146 19.70 -17.54 8.16
N LEU A 147 18.38 -17.37 8.33
CA LEU A 147 17.76 -17.46 9.65
C LEU A 147 17.80 -18.90 10.20
N PRO A 148 17.79 -19.11 11.54
CA PRO A 148 17.98 -20.41 12.17
C PRO A 148 17.04 -21.52 11.66
N HIS A 149 15.81 -21.18 11.30
CA HIS A 149 14.81 -22.11 10.76
C HIS A 149 14.27 -21.63 9.39
N GLY A 150 15.02 -20.79 8.66
CA GLY A 150 14.61 -20.25 7.36
C GLY A 150 13.22 -19.59 7.41
N TYR A 151 12.35 -19.98 6.51
CA TYR A 151 10.96 -19.49 6.42
C TYR A 151 10.10 -19.80 7.64
N HIS A 152 10.44 -20.83 8.42
CA HIS A 152 9.75 -21.23 9.65
C HIS A 152 10.37 -20.59 10.92
N THR A 153 11.29 -19.65 10.75
CA THR A 153 11.78 -18.84 11.86
C THR A 153 10.66 -18.00 12.41
N ARG A 154 10.37 -18.16 13.70
CA ARG A 154 9.36 -17.34 14.38
C ARG A 154 9.95 -16.01 14.77
N LEU A 155 9.34 -14.94 14.29
CA LEU A 155 9.73 -13.57 14.60
C LEU A 155 9.27 -13.17 16.01
N SER A 156 10.07 -12.39 16.70
CA SER A 156 9.72 -11.71 17.94
C SER A 156 8.76 -10.54 17.67
N LYS A 157 8.45 -9.78 18.72
CA LYS A 157 7.56 -8.62 18.60
C LYS A 157 8.08 -7.64 17.54
N GLN A 158 7.29 -7.43 16.51
CA GLN A 158 7.59 -6.55 15.35
C GLN A 158 8.85 -6.94 14.56
N GLY A 159 9.36 -8.17 14.68
CA GLY A 159 10.55 -8.61 13.96
C GLY A 159 11.80 -7.82 14.37
N SER A 160 11.97 -7.55 15.68
CA SER A 160 13.08 -6.74 16.19
C SER A 160 14.46 -7.32 15.93
N GLU A 161 14.56 -8.60 15.62
CA GLU A 161 15.77 -9.29 15.19
C GLU A 161 16.19 -9.00 13.74
N LEU A 162 15.29 -8.47 12.94
CA LEU A 162 15.54 -8.10 11.54
C LEU A 162 15.98 -6.65 11.43
N SER A 163 16.86 -6.38 10.48
CA SER A 163 17.21 -5.01 10.09
C SER A 163 16.01 -4.27 9.47
N GLY A 164 16.09 -2.96 9.36
CA GLY A 164 15.07 -2.14 8.71
C GLY A 164 14.83 -2.57 7.26
N GLY A 165 15.91 -2.85 6.53
CA GLY A 165 15.86 -3.32 5.15
C GLY A 165 15.21 -4.69 5.00
N GLU A 166 15.57 -5.66 5.85
CA GLU A 166 14.98 -7.00 5.82
C GLU A 166 13.46 -6.96 6.11
N ARG A 167 13.03 -6.13 7.06
CA ARG A 167 11.59 -5.90 7.31
C ARG A 167 10.89 -5.33 6.07
N GLN A 168 11.53 -4.39 5.37
CA GLN A 168 10.97 -3.80 4.16
C GLN A 168 10.90 -4.80 3.01
N LEU A 169 11.91 -5.66 2.83
CA LEU A 169 11.87 -6.75 1.84
C LEU A 169 10.73 -7.74 2.12
N LEU A 170 10.43 -8.06 3.40
CA LEU A 170 9.24 -8.86 3.73
C LEU A 170 7.94 -8.16 3.35
N SER A 171 7.85 -6.84 3.52
CA SER A 171 6.68 -6.08 3.05
C SER A 171 6.54 -6.11 1.54
N PHE A 172 7.65 -6.02 0.81
CA PHE A 172 7.63 -6.17 -0.65
C PHE A 172 7.19 -7.59 -1.06
N ALA A 173 7.63 -8.63 -0.35
CA ALA A 173 7.17 -10.00 -0.60
C ALA A 173 5.65 -10.13 -0.41
N ARG A 174 5.07 -9.50 0.64
CA ARG A 174 3.61 -9.40 0.83
C ARG A 174 2.93 -8.75 -0.36
N LEU A 175 3.45 -7.63 -0.86
CA LEU A 175 2.88 -6.91 -2.00
C LEU A 175 2.97 -7.75 -3.30
N ILE A 176 4.08 -8.43 -3.54
CA ILE A 176 4.23 -9.32 -4.69
C ILE A 176 3.23 -10.47 -4.63
N LEU A 177 3.02 -11.06 -3.43
CA LEU A 177 2.07 -12.15 -3.24
C LEU A 177 0.61 -11.70 -3.40
N ALA A 178 0.27 -10.51 -2.89
CA ALA A 178 -1.06 -9.92 -3.03
C ALA A 178 -1.39 -9.52 -4.47
N ASP A 179 -0.38 -9.16 -5.26
CA ASP A 179 -0.46 -8.67 -6.64
C ASP A 179 -1.55 -7.60 -6.87
N PRO A 180 -1.57 -6.50 -6.09
CA PRO A 180 -2.56 -5.45 -6.27
C PRO A 180 -2.36 -4.73 -7.60
N LYS A 181 -3.45 -4.17 -8.15
CA LYS A 181 -3.38 -3.33 -9.37
C LYS A 181 -3.06 -1.88 -9.06
N ILE A 182 -3.45 -1.42 -7.89
CA ILE A 182 -3.14 -0.07 -7.40
C ILE A 182 -2.30 -0.19 -6.14
N LEU A 183 -1.18 0.54 -6.12
CA LEU A 183 -0.23 0.54 -5.02
C LEU A 183 -0.06 1.95 -4.45
N ILE A 184 -0.18 2.06 -3.15
CA ILE A 184 0.07 3.29 -2.41
C ILE A 184 1.31 3.08 -1.57
N LEU A 185 2.30 3.96 -1.74
CA LEU A 185 3.56 3.93 -1.01
C LEU A 185 3.74 5.23 -0.23
N ASP A 186 3.90 5.11 1.08
CA ASP A 186 4.38 6.21 1.90
C ASP A 186 5.89 6.00 2.12
N GLU A 187 6.69 6.72 1.31
CA GLU A 187 8.14 6.55 1.29
C GLU A 187 8.81 7.39 2.37
N ALA A 188 8.98 6.83 3.55
CA ALA A 188 9.88 7.38 4.54
C ALA A 188 10.86 6.29 5.01
N THR A 189 11.98 6.19 4.34
CA THR A 189 13.09 5.34 4.74
C THR A 189 14.15 6.18 5.44
N SER A 190 13.85 6.64 6.64
CA SER A 190 14.85 7.16 7.57
C SER A 190 15.54 5.98 8.25
N ASN A 191 16.88 5.95 8.26
CA ASN A 191 17.75 5.00 8.98
C ASN A 191 18.03 3.64 8.28
N ILE A 192 18.17 3.61 6.97
CA ILE A 192 18.71 2.46 6.24
C ILE A 192 20.12 2.83 5.75
N ASP A 193 21.08 1.91 5.87
CA ASP A 193 22.41 2.10 5.32
C ASP A 193 22.40 2.15 3.79
N SER A 194 23.44 2.79 3.20
CA SER A 194 23.44 3.09 1.76
C SER A 194 23.44 1.85 0.85
N GLU A 195 23.97 0.71 1.28
CA GLU A 195 24.01 -0.51 0.49
C GLU A 195 22.64 -1.18 0.45
N THR A 196 22.02 -1.33 1.61
CA THR A 196 20.64 -1.84 1.74
C THR A 196 19.64 -0.92 1.03
N GLU A 197 19.88 0.40 1.06
CA GLU A 197 19.05 1.36 0.34
C GLU A 197 19.05 1.12 -1.17
N ALA A 198 20.22 0.89 -1.79
CA ALA A 198 20.31 0.61 -3.22
C ALA A 198 19.51 -0.65 -3.60
N GLN A 199 19.62 -1.70 -2.80
CA GLN A 199 18.85 -2.93 -2.98
C GLN A 199 17.33 -2.67 -2.89
N ILE A 200 16.88 -1.92 -1.89
CA ILE A 200 15.48 -1.56 -1.72
C ILE A 200 14.96 -0.76 -2.92
N GLN A 201 15.73 0.18 -3.44
CA GLN A 201 15.34 0.97 -4.62
C GLN A 201 15.19 0.10 -5.88
N GLU A 202 16.05 -0.91 -6.07
CA GLU A 202 15.89 -1.85 -7.18
C GLU A 202 14.64 -2.73 -6.99
N MET A 203 14.39 -3.22 -5.78
CA MET A 203 13.20 -4.02 -5.50
C MET A 203 11.92 -3.19 -5.61
N LEU A 204 11.97 -1.91 -5.27
CA LEU A 204 10.85 -0.98 -5.46
C LEU A 204 10.44 -0.90 -6.94
N LYS A 205 11.39 -0.86 -7.87
CA LYS A 205 11.09 -0.89 -9.32
C LYS A 205 10.35 -2.17 -9.72
N VAL A 206 10.74 -3.32 -9.13
CA VAL A 206 10.06 -4.60 -9.37
C VAL A 206 8.62 -4.56 -8.88
N VAL A 207 8.42 -4.01 -7.68
CA VAL A 207 7.09 -3.91 -7.04
C VAL A 207 6.17 -2.93 -7.78
N LEU A 208 6.70 -1.82 -8.30
CA LEU A 208 5.93 -0.79 -9.02
C LEU A 208 5.56 -1.21 -10.45
N LYS A 209 6.34 -2.10 -11.06
CA LYS A 209 6.19 -2.45 -12.48
C LYS A 209 4.78 -2.96 -12.82
N GLY A 210 4.14 -2.26 -13.78
CA GLY A 210 2.81 -2.63 -14.30
C GLY A 210 1.64 -2.37 -13.35
N ARG A 211 1.86 -1.55 -12.32
CA ARG A 211 0.83 -1.14 -11.35
C ARG A 211 0.63 0.36 -11.39
N THR A 212 -0.60 0.80 -11.24
CA THR A 212 -0.89 2.21 -10.96
C THR A 212 -0.41 2.53 -9.56
N SER A 213 0.42 3.56 -9.41
CA SER A 213 1.12 3.79 -8.16
C SER A 213 1.04 5.24 -7.70
N PHE A 214 0.69 5.42 -6.42
CA PHE A 214 0.72 6.70 -5.73
C PHE A 214 1.84 6.66 -4.70
N VAL A 215 2.84 7.52 -4.85
CA VAL A 215 4.01 7.53 -3.97
C VAL A 215 4.13 8.88 -3.29
N ILE A 216 4.04 8.90 -1.94
CA ILE A 216 4.44 10.09 -1.18
C ILE A 216 5.96 10.10 -1.18
N ALA A 217 6.52 10.91 -2.08
CA ALA A 217 7.95 10.89 -2.33
C ALA A 217 8.69 11.86 -1.38
N HIS A 218 9.60 11.30 -0.61
CA HIS A 218 10.57 12.03 0.21
C HIS A 218 11.97 12.06 -0.40
N ARG A 219 12.17 11.29 -1.49
CA ARG A 219 13.48 11.16 -2.18
C ARG A 219 13.42 11.67 -3.61
N LEU A 220 14.49 12.34 -4.01
CA LEU A 220 14.61 12.88 -5.37
C LEU A 220 14.64 11.77 -6.44
N SER A 221 15.20 10.60 -6.12
CA SER A 221 15.24 9.43 -7.02
C SER A 221 13.83 8.95 -7.38
N THR A 222 12.94 8.86 -6.41
CA THR A 222 11.54 8.46 -6.61
C THR A 222 10.78 9.46 -7.45
N ILE A 223 10.97 10.77 -7.17
CA ILE A 223 10.37 11.86 -7.94
C ILE A 223 10.79 11.81 -9.41
N LYS A 224 12.09 11.55 -9.68
CA LYS A 224 12.62 11.48 -11.05
C LYS A 224 12.07 10.31 -11.87
N ASN A 225 11.65 9.24 -11.23
CA ASN A 225 11.12 8.04 -11.87
C ASN A 225 9.59 8.07 -12.04
N ALA A 226 8.91 9.09 -11.49
CA ALA A 226 7.47 9.24 -11.61
C ALA A 226 7.08 9.75 -13.00
N ASP A 227 5.94 9.29 -13.52
CA ASP A 227 5.37 9.77 -14.78
C ASP A 227 4.79 11.18 -14.62
N ARG A 228 4.28 11.48 -13.40
CA ARG A 228 3.73 12.80 -13.02
C ARG A 228 4.03 13.14 -11.57
N ILE A 229 4.06 14.44 -11.28
CA ILE A 229 4.27 15.02 -9.96
C ILE A 229 3.10 15.95 -9.63
#